data_3d93cb60d6869c3939043b7c5e48661c
#
_entry.id   3d93cb60d6869c3939043b7c5e48661c
#
_cell.length_a   1.000
_cell.length_b   1.000
_cell.length_c   1.000
_cell.angle_alpha   90.00
_cell.angle_beta   90.00
_cell.angle_gamma   90.00
#
_symmetry.space_group_name_H-M   'P 1'
#
loop_
_entity.id
_entity.type
_entity.pdbx_description
1 polymer ?
#
loop_
_entity_poly.entity_id
_entity_poly.type
_entity_poly.pdbx_seq_one_letter_code
_entity_poly.pdbx_strand_id
1 'polypeptide(L)'
;IQDDEIRPLADSAPGTVTQVRAAAQAMIRYAKSTGAAIVLVGHVTKEGQIAGPRVVEHMVDAVLYFEGEGGHHYRILRTVKNRFGPTDEIGVFEMSDKGLREVANPSELFLGERHAKSPGAAVFAGMEGTRPVLVEIQALVAPSSL
;
A
#
# COMPACT_ATOMS: atom_id res chain seq x y z
N ILE A 1 10.95 -29.68 19.07
CA ILE A 1 9.57 -29.23 18.77
C ILE A 1 9.00 -30.34 17.92
N GLN A 2 8.15 -31.16 18.54
CA GLN A 2 7.45 -32.25 17.89
C GLN A 2 6.48 -31.68 16.85
N ASP A 3 6.45 -32.32 15.67
CA ASP A 3 5.46 -32.12 14.61
C ASP A 3 4.07 -32.58 15.08
N ASP A 4 3.51 -31.87 16.04
CA ASP A 4 2.13 -32.07 16.43
C ASP A 4 1.23 -31.39 15.39
N GLU A 5 0.80 -32.21 14.44
CA GLU A 5 -0.44 -32.07 13.65
C GLU A 5 -0.87 -30.64 13.37
N ILE A 6 -0.37 -30.07 12.29
CA ILE A 6 -1.07 -28.96 11.63
C ILE A 6 -2.40 -29.55 11.15
N ARG A 7 -3.38 -29.60 12.05
CA ARG A 7 -4.78 -29.88 11.65
C ARG A 7 -5.16 -28.81 10.65
N PRO A 8 -5.67 -29.17 9.47
CA PRO A 8 -6.17 -28.21 8.53
C PRO A 8 -7.20 -27.33 9.25
N LEU A 9 -6.96 -26.01 9.28
CA LEU A 9 -7.82 -25.02 9.94
C LEU A 9 -9.25 -24.98 9.37
N ALA A 10 -9.47 -25.63 8.22
CA ALA A 10 -10.74 -25.87 7.59
C ALA A 10 -10.60 -27.02 6.58
N ASP A 11 -11.66 -27.82 6.38
CA ASP A 11 -11.77 -28.86 5.34
C ASP A 11 -11.94 -28.24 3.93
N SER A 12 -11.07 -27.31 3.57
CA SER A 12 -11.14 -26.60 2.30
C SER A 12 -9.74 -26.42 1.71
N ALA A 13 -9.66 -26.42 0.37
CA ALA A 13 -8.41 -26.30 -0.35
C ALA A 13 -7.64 -25.02 0.03
N PRO A 14 -6.29 -25.04 0.01
CA PRO A 14 -5.45 -23.88 0.26
C PRO A 14 -5.85 -22.68 -0.63
N GLY A 15 -5.92 -21.47 -0.05
CA GLY A 15 -6.25 -20.25 -0.78
C GLY A 15 -7.75 -19.99 -0.97
N THR A 16 -8.64 -20.90 -0.54
CA THR A 16 -10.08 -20.64 -0.58
C THR A 16 -10.49 -19.57 0.43
N VAL A 17 -11.60 -18.88 0.13
CA VAL A 17 -12.21 -17.87 1.04
C VAL A 17 -12.41 -18.42 2.45
N THR A 18 -12.88 -19.65 2.56
CA THR A 18 -13.15 -20.31 3.83
C THR A 18 -11.88 -20.54 4.64
N GLN A 19 -10.82 -21.03 3.99
CA GLN A 19 -9.55 -21.29 4.65
C GLN A 19 -8.86 -19.99 5.10
N VAL A 20 -8.79 -19.00 4.21
CA VAL A 20 -8.18 -17.70 4.53
C VAL A 20 -8.90 -17.03 5.70
N ARG A 21 -10.24 -17.11 5.71
CA ARG A 21 -11.05 -16.59 6.82
C ARG A 21 -10.78 -17.33 8.12
N ALA A 22 -10.72 -18.67 8.10
CA ALA A 22 -10.45 -19.48 9.28
C ALA A 22 -9.06 -19.20 9.85
N ALA A 23 -8.03 -19.08 8.99
CA ALA A 23 -6.67 -18.73 9.37
C ALA A 23 -6.62 -17.34 10.01
N ALA A 24 -7.23 -16.33 9.39
CA ALA A 24 -7.29 -14.98 9.94
C ALA A 24 -7.99 -14.95 11.30
N GLN A 25 -9.10 -15.68 11.46
CA GLN A 25 -9.79 -15.79 12.76
C GLN A 25 -8.92 -16.42 13.85
N ALA A 26 -8.13 -17.46 13.49
CA ALA A 26 -7.21 -18.09 14.44
C ALA A 26 -6.13 -17.11 14.91
N MET A 27 -5.53 -16.35 13.97
CA MET A 27 -4.53 -15.34 14.29
C MET A 27 -5.10 -14.20 15.15
N ILE A 28 -6.32 -13.75 14.84
CA ILE A 28 -7.00 -12.71 15.64
C ILE A 28 -7.27 -13.21 17.07
N ARG A 29 -7.73 -14.46 17.23
CA ARG A 29 -7.92 -15.05 18.57
C ARG A 29 -6.61 -15.12 19.33
N TYR A 30 -5.53 -15.55 18.68
CA TYR A 30 -4.20 -15.59 19.28
C TYR A 30 -3.74 -14.19 19.70
N ALA A 31 -3.85 -13.19 18.83
CA ALA A 31 -3.52 -11.80 19.16
C ALA A 31 -4.25 -11.30 20.41
N LYS A 32 -5.57 -11.55 20.46
CA LYS A 32 -6.40 -11.12 21.59
C LYS A 32 -6.09 -11.85 22.90
N SER A 33 -5.73 -13.12 22.83
CA SER A 33 -5.43 -13.92 24.05
C SER A 33 -4.05 -13.63 24.60
N THR A 34 -3.08 -13.25 23.75
CA THR A 34 -1.68 -13.02 24.16
C THR A 34 -1.30 -11.55 24.26
N GLY A 35 -2.10 -10.63 23.70
CA GLY A 35 -1.72 -9.22 23.52
C GLY A 35 -0.68 -8.98 22.41
N ALA A 36 -0.40 -10.00 21.59
CA ALA A 36 0.57 -9.89 20.51
C ALA A 36 0.04 -9.04 19.35
N ALA A 37 0.89 -8.22 18.77
CA ALA A 37 0.63 -7.59 17.48
C ALA A 37 0.91 -8.58 16.36
N ILE A 38 -0.03 -8.73 15.41
CA ILE A 38 0.11 -9.63 14.27
C ILE A 38 0.02 -8.82 12.97
N VAL A 39 0.99 -9.02 12.09
CA VAL A 39 0.99 -8.47 10.74
C VAL A 39 0.75 -9.61 9.75
N LEU A 40 -0.36 -9.54 9.03
CA LEU A 40 -0.69 -10.46 7.96
C LEU A 40 -0.23 -9.84 6.63
N VAL A 41 0.71 -10.50 5.96
CA VAL A 41 1.23 -10.04 4.67
C VAL A 41 0.54 -10.81 3.56
N GLY A 42 -0.14 -10.09 2.68
CA GLY A 42 -0.75 -10.60 1.47
C GLY A 42 -0.14 -9.95 0.23
N HIS A 43 -0.53 -10.41 -0.95
CA HIS A 43 -0.17 -9.76 -2.21
C HIS A 43 -1.44 -9.30 -2.93
N VAL A 44 -1.31 -8.27 -3.77
CA VAL A 44 -2.38 -7.78 -4.63
C VAL A 44 -2.30 -8.47 -6.00
N THR A 45 -3.47 -8.75 -6.58
CA THR A 45 -3.56 -9.23 -7.96
C THR A 45 -3.24 -8.09 -8.94
N LYS A 46 -3.09 -8.42 -10.24
CA LYS A 46 -2.86 -7.43 -11.29
C LYS A 46 -3.97 -6.37 -11.38
N GLU A 47 -5.15 -6.71 -10.93
CA GLU A 47 -6.33 -5.84 -10.87
C GLU A 47 -6.34 -4.94 -9.60
N GLY A 48 -5.25 -4.92 -8.83
CA GLY A 48 -5.13 -4.12 -7.61
C GLY A 48 -5.97 -4.62 -6.43
N GLN A 49 -6.48 -5.85 -6.50
CA GLN A 49 -7.23 -6.46 -5.41
C GLN A 49 -6.31 -7.36 -4.58
N ILE A 50 -6.53 -7.42 -3.26
CA ILE A 50 -5.85 -8.38 -2.42
C ILE A 50 -6.17 -9.78 -2.94
N ALA A 51 -5.12 -10.57 -3.24
CA ALA A 51 -5.26 -11.96 -3.58
C ALA A 51 -5.75 -12.73 -2.35
N GLY A 52 -7.03 -12.98 -2.33
CA GLY A 52 -7.76 -13.52 -1.20
C GLY A 52 -9.00 -12.68 -0.92
N PRO A 53 -9.91 -13.18 -0.11
CA PRO A 53 -11.18 -12.47 0.08
C PRO A 53 -10.98 -11.17 0.83
N ARG A 54 -11.59 -10.09 0.35
CA ARG A 54 -11.81 -8.81 1.07
C ARG A 54 -12.35 -9.02 2.50
N VAL A 55 -12.83 -10.20 2.79
CA VAL A 55 -13.28 -10.64 4.10
C VAL A 55 -12.24 -10.37 5.20
N VAL A 56 -10.94 -10.56 4.93
CA VAL A 56 -9.89 -10.31 5.92
C VAL A 56 -9.78 -8.83 6.27
N GLU A 57 -9.98 -7.93 5.31
CA GLU A 57 -9.94 -6.48 5.54
C GLU A 57 -10.97 -6.03 6.58
N HIS A 58 -12.14 -6.66 6.59
CA HIS A 58 -13.19 -6.35 7.58
C HIS A 58 -12.87 -6.89 8.98
N MET A 59 -12.01 -7.90 9.08
CA MET A 59 -11.71 -8.61 10.33
C MET A 59 -10.54 -8.00 11.10
N VAL A 60 -9.65 -7.27 10.44
CA VAL A 60 -8.44 -6.67 11.04
C VAL A 60 -8.67 -5.21 11.45
N ASP A 61 -7.80 -4.69 12.30
CA ASP A 61 -7.91 -3.33 12.84
C ASP A 61 -7.37 -2.27 11.88
N ALA A 62 -6.36 -2.61 11.09
CA ALA A 62 -5.77 -1.74 10.09
C ALA A 62 -5.49 -2.50 8.79
N VAL A 63 -5.60 -1.81 7.66
CA VAL A 63 -5.24 -2.31 6.33
C VAL A 63 -4.35 -1.29 5.66
N LEU A 64 -3.17 -1.74 5.27
CA LEU A 64 -2.17 -0.95 4.58
C LEU A 64 -1.94 -1.54 3.19
N TYR A 65 -1.98 -0.69 2.18
CA TYR A 65 -1.58 -1.04 0.82
C TYR A 65 -0.17 -0.53 0.58
N PHE A 66 0.67 -1.40 0.04
CA PHE A 66 2.01 -1.08 -0.38
C PHE A 66 2.06 -1.13 -1.91
N GLU A 67 1.97 0.04 -2.53
CA GLU A 67 1.78 0.21 -3.95
C GLU A 67 3.09 0.62 -4.63
N GLY A 68 3.28 0.20 -5.89
CA GLY A 68 4.41 0.62 -6.71
C GLY A 68 4.25 0.13 -8.12
N GLU A 69 4.35 1.03 -9.07
CA GLU A 69 4.30 0.68 -10.49
C GLU A 69 5.65 0.13 -10.97
N GLY A 70 5.59 -0.86 -11.88
CA GLY A 70 6.79 -1.39 -12.54
C GLY A 70 7.49 -0.30 -13.35
N GLY A 71 8.76 -0.04 -13.02
CA GLY A 71 9.56 1.01 -13.64
C GLY A 71 9.83 2.24 -12.78
N HIS A 72 9.09 2.44 -11.70
CA HIS A 72 9.38 3.49 -10.73
C HIS A 72 10.12 2.93 -9.53
N HIS A 73 11.16 3.67 -9.06
CA HIS A 73 11.94 3.29 -7.88
C HIS A 73 11.20 3.55 -6.57
N TYR A 74 10.02 4.18 -6.62
CA TYR A 74 9.27 4.56 -5.44
C TYR A 74 8.15 3.58 -5.12
N ARG A 75 7.84 3.49 -3.82
CA ARG A 75 6.75 2.71 -3.27
C ARG A 75 5.95 3.60 -2.32
N ILE A 76 4.63 3.50 -2.40
CA ILE A 76 3.72 4.26 -1.55
C ILE A 76 3.03 3.30 -0.60
N LEU A 77 3.13 3.57 0.69
CA LEU A 77 2.37 2.90 1.73
C LEU A 77 1.15 3.75 2.03
N ARG A 78 -0.02 3.22 1.77
CA ARG A 78 -1.30 3.91 1.94
C ARG A 78 -2.16 3.18 2.95
N THR A 79 -2.73 3.92 3.89
CA THR A 79 -3.71 3.39 4.84
C THR A 79 -5.08 3.36 4.19
N VAL A 80 -5.70 2.18 4.11
CA VAL A 80 -7.06 1.99 3.56
C VAL A 80 -8.09 1.86 4.67
N LYS A 81 -7.68 1.28 5.80
CA LYS A 81 -8.51 1.15 6.99
C LYS A 81 -7.65 1.35 8.22
N ASN A 82 -8.15 2.12 9.19
CA ASN A 82 -7.54 2.27 10.49
C ASN A 82 -8.63 2.46 11.54
N ARG A 83 -8.77 1.52 12.45
CA ARG A 83 -9.77 1.58 13.53
C ARG A 83 -9.44 2.63 14.59
N PHE A 84 -8.15 2.99 14.71
CA PHE A 84 -7.65 3.79 15.82
C PHE A 84 -7.16 5.18 15.41
N GLY A 85 -7.31 5.54 14.12
CA GLY A 85 -6.84 6.83 13.63
C GLY A 85 -7.26 7.12 12.18
N PRO A 86 -6.75 8.21 11.62
CA PRO A 86 -7.05 8.61 10.25
C PRO A 86 -6.48 7.62 9.21
N THR A 87 -6.97 7.71 7.99
CA THR A 87 -6.53 6.90 6.84
C THR A 87 -5.88 7.72 5.72
N ASP A 88 -5.75 9.00 5.93
CA ASP A 88 -5.28 10.00 4.97
C ASP A 88 -3.76 10.24 5.01
N GLU A 89 -3.04 9.46 5.82
CA GLU A 89 -1.58 9.47 5.85
C GLU A 89 -0.99 8.50 4.82
N ILE A 90 0.08 8.95 4.15
CA ILE A 90 0.87 8.13 3.24
C ILE A 90 2.34 8.10 3.66
N GLY A 91 2.99 6.95 3.47
CA GLY A 91 4.44 6.81 3.54
C GLY A 91 5.01 6.65 2.14
N VAL A 92 6.08 7.35 1.81
CA VAL A 92 6.78 7.19 0.53
C VAL A 92 8.15 6.61 0.77
N PHE A 93 8.49 5.57 0.02
CA PHE A 93 9.75 4.87 0.12
C PHE A 93 10.42 4.78 -1.25
N GLU A 94 11.73 4.88 -1.26
CA GLU A 94 12.56 4.63 -2.44
C GLU A 94 13.16 3.22 -2.34
N MET A 95 13.12 2.48 -3.45
CA MET A 95 13.80 1.20 -3.57
C MET A 95 15.25 1.44 -4.00
N SER A 96 16.18 1.12 -3.14
CA SER A 96 17.63 1.19 -3.40
C SER A 96 18.25 -0.20 -3.39
N ASP A 97 19.51 -0.30 -3.79
CA ASP A 97 20.30 -1.55 -3.72
C ASP A 97 20.40 -2.12 -2.30
N LYS A 98 20.20 -1.28 -1.29
CA LYS A 98 20.22 -1.67 0.13
C LYS A 98 18.82 -1.93 0.72
N GLY A 99 17.78 -1.89 -0.10
CA GLY A 99 16.40 -2.06 0.30
C GLY A 99 15.60 -0.75 0.30
N LEU A 100 14.51 -0.73 1.04
CA LEU A 100 13.61 0.42 1.13
C LEU A 100 14.19 1.51 2.03
N ARG A 101 14.15 2.74 1.55
CA ARG A 101 14.53 3.95 2.28
C ARG A 101 13.34 4.90 2.33
N GLU A 102 13.03 5.43 3.50
CA GLU A 102 11.98 6.44 3.64
C GLU A 102 12.36 7.74 2.91
N VAL A 103 11.39 8.33 2.23
CA VAL A 103 11.50 9.65 1.59
C VAL A 103 10.82 10.67 2.48
N ALA A 104 11.61 11.47 3.18
CA ALA A 104 11.11 12.44 4.15
C ALA A 104 10.30 13.58 3.49
N ASN A 105 10.65 13.95 2.25
CA ASN A 105 9.95 15.00 1.50
C ASN A 105 9.43 14.43 0.14
N PRO A 106 8.22 13.89 0.09
CA PRO A 106 7.66 13.37 -1.15
C PRO A 106 7.52 14.40 -2.27
N SER A 107 7.42 15.69 -1.93
CA SER A 107 7.33 16.74 -2.95
C SER A 107 8.54 16.80 -3.88
N GLU A 108 9.72 16.41 -3.39
CA GLU A 108 10.93 16.34 -4.23
C GLU A 108 10.79 15.32 -5.36
N LEU A 109 10.04 14.23 -5.13
CA LEU A 109 9.78 13.20 -6.13
C LEU A 109 8.82 13.68 -7.22
N PHE A 110 7.81 14.46 -6.83
CA PHE A 110 6.77 14.92 -7.74
C PHE A 110 7.15 16.20 -8.49
N LEU A 111 8.26 16.85 -8.11
CA LEU A 111 8.77 18.03 -8.79
C LEU A 111 9.75 17.72 -9.95
N GLY A 112 10.15 16.45 -10.11
CA GLY A 112 11.12 16.03 -11.13
C GLY A 112 12.48 16.74 -11.04
N GLU A 113 13.36 16.47 -11.95
CA GLU A 113 14.55 17.29 -12.18
C GLU A 113 14.11 18.60 -12.84
N ARG A 114 13.93 19.64 -12.04
CA ARG A 114 13.54 20.96 -12.51
C ARG A 114 14.57 21.49 -13.52
N HIS A 115 14.31 21.33 -14.79
CA HIS A 115 14.83 22.24 -15.78
C HIS A 115 14.09 23.56 -15.61
N ALA A 116 14.69 24.49 -14.91
CA ALA A 116 14.08 25.72 -14.35
C ALA A 116 13.35 26.65 -15.37
N LYS A 117 13.20 26.24 -16.62
CA LYS A 117 12.59 27.01 -17.71
C LYS A 117 11.92 26.14 -18.77
N SER A 118 11.35 24.98 -18.44
CA SER A 118 10.57 24.22 -19.44
C SER A 118 9.23 24.91 -19.70
N PRO A 119 8.97 25.42 -20.91
CA PRO A 119 7.67 25.97 -21.25
C PRO A 119 6.57 24.90 -21.04
N GLY A 120 5.43 25.28 -20.49
CA GLY A 120 4.31 24.39 -20.24
C GLY A 120 4.36 23.62 -18.94
N ALA A 121 5.35 23.86 -18.07
CA ALA A 121 5.40 23.28 -16.74
C ALA A 121 4.95 24.29 -15.67
N ALA A 122 4.07 23.84 -14.75
CA ALA A 122 3.61 24.61 -13.61
C ALA A 122 3.62 23.75 -12.35
N VAL A 123 3.90 24.34 -11.20
CA VAL A 123 3.82 23.64 -9.91
C VAL A 123 2.46 23.88 -9.30
N PHE A 124 1.78 22.81 -9.00
CA PHE A 124 0.51 22.79 -8.29
C PHE A 124 0.74 22.37 -6.84
N ALA A 125 0.19 23.11 -5.89
CA ALA A 125 0.16 22.72 -4.49
C ALA A 125 -1.18 22.02 -4.22
N GLY A 126 -1.12 20.72 -4.01
CA GLY A 126 -2.27 19.88 -3.70
C GLY A 126 -2.23 19.32 -2.30
N MET A 127 -3.27 18.60 -1.94
CA MET A 127 -3.35 17.83 -0.70
C MET A 127 -3.50 16.35 -1.04
N GLU A 128 -2.66 15.51 -0.46
CA GLU A 128 -2.84 14.07 -0.46
C GLU A 128 -3.17 13.66 0.97
N GLY A 129 -4.45 13.40 1.24
CA GLY A 129 -4.96 13.28 2.60
C GLY A 129 -4.80 14.60 3.38
N THR A 130 -4.07 14.56 4.50
CA THR A 130 -3.73 15.75 5.31
C THR A 130 -2.37 16.35 4.96
N ARG A 131 -1.61 15.69 4.08
CA ARG A 131 -0.25 16.13 3.73
C ARG A 131 -0.25 17.05 2.51
N PRO A 132 0.33 18.26 2.60
CA PRO A 132 0.55 19.10 1.42
C PRO A 132 1.64 18.48 0.53
N VAL A 133 1.38 18.40 -0.76
CA VAL A 133 2.29 17.86 -1.78
C VAL A 133 2.39 18.84 -2.94
N LEU A 134 3.61 19.10 -3.39
CA LEU A 134 3.86 19.85 -4.61
C LEU A 134 4.00 18.89 -5.78
N VAL A 135 3.24 19.13 -6.85
CA VAL A 135 3.22 18.30 -8.07
C VAL A 135 3.52 19.19 -9.27
N GLU A 136 4.42 18.73 -10.14
CA GLU A 136 4.63 19.39 -11.42
C GLU A 136 3.56 18.93 -12.42
N ILE A 137 2.85 19.89 -12.99
CA ILE A 137 1.89 19.66 -14.06
C ILE A 137 2.52 20.15 -15.36
N GLN A 138 2.59 19.27 -16.36
CA GLN A 138 3.13 19.59 -17.68
C GLN A 138 2.00 19.57 -18.71
N ALA A 139 1.94 20.62 -19.52
CA ALA A 139 1.01 20.72 -20.66
C ALA A 139 1.80 20.80 -21.96
N LEU A 140 1.55 19.86 -22.87
CA LEU A 140 2.07 19.89 -24.23
C LEU A 140 1.02 20.43 -25.19
N VAL A 141 1.33 21.52 -25.86
CA VAL A 141 0.47 22.13 -26.87
C VAL A 141 1.16 22.01 -28.22
N ALA A 142 0.47 21.44 -29.21
CA ALA A 142 0.94 21.34 -30.58
C ALA A 142 -0.07 21.97 -31.54
N PRO A 143 0.37 22.63 -32.65
CA PRO A 143 -0.53 23.07 -33.69
C PRO A 143 -1.30 21.87 -34.27
N SER A 144 -2.61 22.00 -34.43
CA SER A 144 -3.43 21.00 -35.12
C SER A 144 -3.72 21.53 -36.53
N SER A 145 -3.46 20.72 -37.54
CA SER A 145 -3.90 20.97 -38.92
C SER A 145 -5.28 20.37 -39.15
N LEU A 146 -6.29 20.87 -38.46
CA LEU A 146 -7.69 20.62 -38.78
C LEU A 146 -8.14 21.57 -39.86
#